data_70a683e56e3db390f5c43c3511a453ee
#
_entry.id   70a683e56e3db390f5c43c3511a453ee
#
_cell.length_a   1.000
_cell.length_b   1.000
_cell.length_c   1.000
_cell.angle_alpha   90.00
_cell.angle_beta   90.00
_cell.angle_gamma   90.00
#
_symmetry.space_group_name_H-M   'P 1'
#
loop_
_entity.id
_entity.type
_entity.pdbx_description
1 polymer ?
#
loop_
_entity_poly.entity_id
_entity_poly.type
_entity_poly.pdbx_seq_one_letter_code
_entity_poly.pdbx_strand_id
1 'polypeptide(L)'
;MKEGPTADPKVREALIKAVDYSELASGVFQYGEGEEACLPLPKVSWGYDESVEADVPSYDPEGAKALLEEAGYGDGFTLEMYITNETFRQKAATILQSYWQQIGVTLNINTVEWGTFSETCSTGKADVFAMAWSWYPDPYFFFDKMFATSAIGTLGNGQCYSNEEVDQLLADALVETDQEKRAEIYKKALKLITDDDPGIFYGNPMECLGISPKVQDFISVQTVPSSCSLKKKMSGWFSSDN
;
A
#
# COMPACT_ATOMS: atom_id res chain seq x y z
N MET A 1 -6.50 12.68 -7.60
CA MET A 1 -5.60 13.56 -6.84
C MET A 1 -6.00 14.99 -7.14
N LYS A 2 -6.10 15.82 -6.11
CA LYS A 2 -6.86 17.08 -6.24
C LYS A 2 -6.08 18.24 -6.84
N GLU A 3 -4.92 18.52 -6.36
CA GLU A 3 -4.12 19.72 -6.72
C GLU A 3 -2.65 19.45 -6.40
N GLY A 4 -1.77 20.28 -6.94
CA GLY A 4 -0.33 20.19 -6.70
C GLY A 4 0.41 19.28 -7.70
N PRO A 5 1.73 19.12 -7.54
CA PRO A 5 2.58 18.39 -8.48
C PRO A 5 2.13 16.94 -8.71
N THR A 6 1.70 16.23 -7.66
CA THR A 6 1.26 14.83 -7.75
C THR A 6 -0.09 14.64 -8.46
N ALA A 7 -0.80 15.71 -8.80
CA ALA A 7 -1.98 15.64 -9.66
C ALA A 7 -1.62 15.28 -11.11
N ASP A 8 -0.43 15.65 -11.57
CA ASP A 8 0.06 15.34 -12.92
C ASP A 8 0.51 13.85 -12.98
N PRO A 9 -0.03 13.03 -13.90
CA PRO A 9 0.40 11.65 -14.09
C PRO A 9 1.90 11.49 -14.35
N LYS A 10 2.51 12.39 -15.15
CA LYS A 10 3.95 12.35 -15.43
C LYS A 10 4.80 12.55 -14.19
N VAL A 11 4.34 13.38 -13.25
CA VAL A 11 5.04 13.57 -11.97
C VAL A 11 4.94 12.30 -11.14
N ARG A 12 3.78 11.62 -11.09
CA ARG A 12 3.64 10.36 -10.36
C ARG A 12 4.51 9.27 -10.95
N GLU A 13 4.48 9.09 -12.28
CA GLU A 13 5.36 8.15 -12.97
C GLU A 13 6.84 8.44 -12.69
N ALA A 14 7.25 9.71 -12.74
CA ALA A 14 8.62 10.12 -12.42
C ALA A 14 9.03 9.77 -10.99
N LEU A 15 8.15 10.02 -10.00
CA LEU A 15 8.41 9.67 -8.61
C LEU A 15 8.54 8.16 -8.40
N ILE A 16 7.80 7.35 -9.14
CA ILE A 16 7.89 5.88 -9.13
C ILE A 16 9.17 5.41 -9.80
N LYS A 17 9.47 5.88 -11.02
CA LYS A 17 10.69 5.55 -11.79
C LYS A 17 11.99 5.92 -11.06
N ALA A 18 11.94 6.89 -10.17
CA ALA A 18 13.10 7.30 -9.38
C ALA A 18 13.45 6.33 -8.25
N VAL A 19 12.68 5.28 -7.99
CA VAL A 19 12.83 4.42 -6.80
C VAL A 19 13.15 2.99 -7.22
N ASP A 20 14.25 2.43 -6.67
CA ASP A 20 14.53 1.01 -6.73
C ASP A 20 13.70 0.28 -5.65
N TYR A 21 12.72 -0.51 -6.08
CA TYR A 21 11.79 -1.23 -5.19
C TYR A 21 12.50 -2.27 -4.33
N SER A 22 13.50 -2.95 -4.89
CA SER A 22 14.26 -3.98 -4.16
C SER A 22 15.12 -3.36 -3.06
N GLU A 23 15.80 -2.23 -3.35
CA GLU A 23 16.53 -1.49 -2.34
C GLU A 23 15.59 -0.89 -1.29
N LEU A 24 14.46 -0.35 -1.68
CA LEU A 24 13.46 0.19 -0.75
C LEU A 24 12.93 -0.91 0.19
N ALA A 25 12.49 -2.04 -0.36
CA ALA A 25 11.98 -3.16 0.42
C ALA A 25 13.05 -3.73 1.36
N SER A 26 14.27 -3.97 0.87
CA SER A 26 15.37 -4.50 1.69
C SER A 26 15.83 -3.51 2.77
N GLY A 27 15.79 -2.21 2.49
CA GLY A 27 16.10 -1.16 3.45
C GLY A 27 15.06 -1.04 4.56
N VAL A 28 13.79 -1.27 4.25
CA VAL A 28 12.69 -1.27 5.24
C VAL A 28 12.65 -2.58 6.02
N PHE A 29 12.68 -3.73 5.34
CA PHE A 29 12.52 -5.07 5.92
C PHE A 29 13.88 -5.78 6.12
N GLN A 30 14.79 -5.14 6.87
CA GLN A 30 16.19 -5.56 7.02
C GLN A 30 16.38 -6.94 7.66
N TYR A 31 15.41 -7.41 8.42
CA TYR A 31 15.48 -8.67 9.19
C TYR A 31 14.48 -9.72 8.69
N GLY A 32 13.96 -9.57 7.48
CA GLY A 32 12.99 -10.49 6.91
C GLY A 32 11.58 -10.32 7.47
N GLU A 33 11.27 -9.14 8.03
CA GLU A 33 9.94 -8.81 8.56
C GLU A 33 8.94 -8.36 7.48
N GLY A 34 9.25 -8.59 6.22
CA GLY A 34 8.36 -8.30 5.10
C GLY A 34 8.87 -8.89 3.79
N GLU A 35 8.02 -8.90 2.80
CA GLU A 35 8.29 -9.34 1.43
C GLU A 35 8.19 -8.14 0.48
N GLU A 36 9.05 -8.10 -0.54
CA GLU A 36 8.96 -7.13 -1.62
C GLU A 36 7.62 -7.27 -2.36
N ALA A 37 7.04 -6.14 -2.71
CA ALA A 37 5.85 -6.04 -3.56
C ALA A 37 5.98 -4.82 -4.47
N CYS A 38 5.23 -4.80 -5.57
CA CYS A 38 5.12 -3.64 -6.44
C CYS A 38 3.67 -3.32 -6.83
N LEU A 39 2.73 -4.18 -6.45
CA LEU A 39 1.31 -4.01 -6.71
C LEU A 39 0.53 -3.79 -5.41
N PRO A 40 -0.64 -3.13 -5.48
CA PRO A 40 -1.46 -2.86 -4.31
C PRO A 40 -2.04 -4.12 -3.65
N LEU A 41 -2.19 -5.23 -4.37
CA LEU A 41 -2.62 -6.51 -3.81
C LEU A 41 -1.42 -7.41 -3.50
N PRO A 42 -1.43 -8.17 -2.40
CA PRO A 42 -0.42 -9.20 -2.15
C PRO A 42 -0.64 -10.43 -3.04
N LYS A 43 0.46 -11.17 -3.34
CA LYS A 43 0.46 -12.34 -4.23
C LYS A 43 -0.50 -13.46 -3.80
N VAL A 44 -0.84 -13.54 -2.53
CA VAL A 44 -1.80 -14.51 -2.00
C VAL A 44 -3.27 -14.15 -2.25
N SER A 45 -3.55 -12.95 -2.75
CA SER A 45 -4.92 -12.53 -3.10
C SER A 45 -5.38 -13.22 -4.38
N TRP A 46 -6.60 -13.77 -4.37
CA TRP A 46 -7.17 -14.44 -5.55
C TRP A 46 -7.51 -13.49 -6.72
N GLY A 47 -7.43 -12.18 -6.53
CA GLY A 47 -7.52 -11.15 -7.59
C GLY A 47 -6.16 -10.65 -8.08
N TYR A 48 -5.05 -11.25 -7.62
CA TYR A 48 -3.71 -10.88 -8.06
C TYR A 48 -3.42 -11.38 -9.48
N ASP A 49 -2.70 -10.57 -10.25
CA ASP A 49 -2.21 -10.94 -11.58
C ASP A 49 -0.73 -10.55 -11.70
N GLU A 50 0.15 -11.55 -11.72
CA GLU A 50 1.59 -11.34 -11.83
C GLU A 50 2.00 -10.65 -13.13
N SER A 51 1.20 -10.77 -14.20
CA SER A 51 1.51 -10.11 -15.47
C SER A 51 1.48 -8.58 -15.37
N VAL A 52 0.72 -8.03 -14.41
CA VAL A 52 0.62 -6.59 -14.16
C VAL A 52 1.88 -6.03 -13.50
N GLU A 53 2.74 -6.88 -12.89
CA GLU A 53 4.03 -6.41 -12.34
C GLU A 53 4.92 -5.76 -13.42
N ALA A 54 4.79 -6.20 -14.66
CA ALA A 54 5.55 -5.65 -15.79
C ALA A 54 5.10 -4.23 -16.22
N ASP A 55 3.91 -3.80 -15.78
CA ASP A 55 3.37 -2.47 -16.07
C ASP A 55 3.88 -1.42 -15.07
N VAL A 56 4.43 -1.84 -13.93
CA VAL A 56 5.03 -0.92 -12.95
C VAL A 56 6.29 -0.31 -13.55
N PRO A 57 6.42 1.03 -13.53
CA PRO A 57 7.60 1.70 -14.06
C PRO A 57 8.90 1.19 -13.43
N SER A 58 9.84 0.76 -14.28
CA SER A 58 11.17 0.30 -13.83
C SER A 58 12.03 1.44 -13.33
N TYR A 59 12.98 1.15 -12.43
CA TYR A 59 13.94 2.13 -11.93
C TYR A 59 14.76 2.78 -13.06
N ASP A 60 14.54 4.07 -13.24
CA ASP A 60 15.17 4.90 -14.29
C ASP A 60 15.19 6.37 -13.83
N PRO A 61 16.15 6.77 -13.00
CA PRO A 61 16.21 8.15 -12.48
C PRO A 61 16.45 9.20 -13.55
N GLU A 62 17.11 8.87 -14.65
CA GLU A 62 17.31 9.82 -15.76
C GLU A 62 16.00 10.02 -16.54
N GLY A 63 15.25 8.95 -16.82
CA GLY A 63 13.90 9.04 -17.37
C GLY A 63 12.93 9.78 -16.45
N ALA A 64 13.06 9.60 -15.13
CA ALA A 64 12.30 10.36 -14.14
C ALA A 64 12.55 11.87 -14.23
N LYS A 65 13.81 12.30 -14.34
CA LYS A 65 14.15 13.73 -14.55
C LYS A 65 13.53 14.28 -15.84
N ALA A 66 13.64 13.53 -16.94
CA ALA A 66 13.06 13.95 -18.21
C ALA A 66 11.54 14.14 -18.11
N LEU A 67 10.83 13.24 -17.44
CA LEU A 67 9.39 13.38 -17.19
C LEU A 67 9.05 14.61 -16.36
N LEU A 68 9.85 14.92 -15.31
CA LEU A 68 9.67 16.14 -14.53
C LEU A 68 9.91 17.40 -15.37
N GLU A 69 10.92 17.43 -16.22
CA GLU A 69 11.13 18.54 -17.16
C GLU A 69 9.94 18.71 -18.11
N GLU A 70 9.43 17.64 -18.70
CA GLU A 70 8.25 17.65 -19.55
C GLU A 70 6.97 18.12 -18.83
N ALA A 71 6.85 17.80 -17.55
CA ALA A 71 5.74 18.25 -16.70
C ALA A 71 5.91 19.71 -16.20
N GLY A 72 7.03 20.37 -16.54
CA GLY A 72 7.30 21.76 -16.14
C GLY A 72 7.92 21.90 -14.75
N TYR A 73 8.46 20.83 -14.17
CA TYR A 73 9.08 20.78 -12.85
C TYR A 73 10.60 20.57 -12.89
N GLY A 74 11.25 20.88 -14.01
CA GLY A 74 12.72 20.71 -14.17
C GLY A 74 13.57 21.50 -13.17
N ASP A 75 13.06 22.60 -12.62
CA ASP A 75 13.72 23.37 -11.55
C ASP A 75 13.57 22.74 -10.15
N GLY A 76 12.88 21.60 -10.05
CA GLY A 76 12.55 20.92 -8.80
C GLY A 76 11.36 21.52 -8.06
N PHE A 77 10.88 20.78 -7.05
CA PHE A 77 9.77 21.21 -6.19
C PHE A 77 9.85 20.50 -4.83
N THR A 78 8.96 20.93 -3.92
CA THR A 78 8.88 20.36 -2.58
C THR A 78 7.57 19.62 -2.38
N LEU A 79 7.63 18.44 -1.73
CA LEU A 79 6.48 17.66 -1.28
C LEU A 79 6.46 17.55 0.24
N GLU A 80 5.28 17.60 0.82
CA GLU A 80 5.03 17.38 2.23
C GLU A 80 4.53 15.94 2.45
N MET A 81 5.38 15.11 3.08
CA MET A 81 5.03 13.75 3.44
C MET A 81 4.60 13.67 4.90
N TYR A 82 3.50 13.00 5.15
CA TYR A 82 3.00 12.73 6.50
C TYR A 82 3.12 11.25 6.85
N ILE A 83 3.68 10.98 8.03
CA ILE A 83 3.83 9.63 8.59
C ILE A 83 3.50 9.63 10.08
N THR A 84 3.19 8.46 10.60
CA THR A 84 3.16 8.20 12.05
C THR A 84 4.51 7.61 12.51
N ASN A 85 4.71 7.45 13.83
CA ASN A 85 6.02 7.15 14.43
C ASN A 85 6.39 5.64 14.40
N GLU A 86 6.00 4.90 13.34
CA GLU A 86 6.45 3.52 13.18
C GLU A 86 7.76 3.43 12.40
N THR A 87 8.66 2.58 12.88
CA THR A 87 10.03 2.44 12.35
C THR A 87 10.05 2.16 10.85
N PHE A 88 9.18 1.31 10.34
CA PHE A 88 9.14 0.96 8.92
C PHE A 88 8.73 2.16 8.05
N ARG A 89 7.81 3.03 8.54
CA ARG A 89 7.41 4.25 7.82
C ARG A 89 8.51 5.29 7.80
N GLN A 90 9.24 5.45 8.91
CA GLN A 90 10.39 6.35 8.98
C GLN A 90 11.52 5.92 8.03
N LYS A 91 11.83 4.61 8.00
CA LYS A 91 12.80 4.04 7.06
C LYS A 91 12.38 4.29 5.61
N ALA A 92 11.14 3.94 5.25
CA ALA A 92 10.62 4.17 3.91
C ALA A 92 10.68 5.65 3.50
N ALA A 93 10.23 6.55 4.36
CA ALA A 93 10.25 7.99 4.11
C ALA A 93 11.69 8.51 3.88
N THR A 94 12.66 8.06 4.69
CA THR A 94 14.07 8.46 4.55
C THR A 94 14.69 7.94 3.26
N ILE A 95 14.38 6.71 2.86
CA ILE A 95 14.87 6.14 1.61
C ILE A 95 14.25 6.88 0.41
N LEU A 96 12.93 7.10 0.40
CA LEU A 96 12.26 7.88 -0.64
C LEU A 96 12.78 9.30 -0.74
N GLN A 97 13.05 9.97 0.38
CA GLN A 97 13.66 11.30 0.40
C GLN A 97 15.03 11.31 -0.32
N SER A 98 15.85 10.27 -0.10
CA SER A 98 17.15 10.15 -0.75
C SER A 98 17.04 9.92 -2.27
N TYR A 99 16.10 9.09 -2.71
CA TYR A 99 15.86 8.85 -4.14
C TYR A 99 15.34 10.10 -4.84
N TRP A 100 14.30 10.72 -4.29
CA TRP A 100 13.67 11.89 -4.91
C TRP A 100 14.55 13.12 -4.92
N GLN A 101 15.44 13.26 -3.95
CA GLN A 101 16.46 14.32 -3.98
C GLN A 101 17.36 14.23 -5.22
N GLN A 102 17.65 13.02 -5.72
CA GLN A 102 18.49 12.83 -6.91
C GLN A 102 17.82 13.33 -8.20
N ILE A 103 16.51 13.42 -8.20
CA ILE A 103 15.72 13.94 -9.34
C ILE A 103 15.21 15.37 -9.11
N GLY A 104 15.76 16.09 -8.12
CA GLY A 104 15.40 17.48 -7.84
C GLY A 104 14.16 17.69 -6.97
N VAL A 105 13.59 16.64 -6.39
CA VAL A 105 12.42 16.73 -5.53
C VAL A 105 12.85 16.74 -4.05
N THR A 106 12.45 17.78 -3.34
CA THR A 106 12.67 17.90 -1.89
C THR A 106 11.48 17.28 -1.15
N LEU A 107 11.72 16.31 -0.28
CA LEU A 107 10.69 15.69 0.55
C LEU A 107 10.83 16.16 2.00
N ASN A 108 9.85 16.89 2.50
CA ASN A 108 9.73 17.23 3.91
C ASN A 108 8.94 16.15 4.63
N ILE A 109 9.55 15.54 5.65
CA ILE A 109 8.93 14.43 6.39
C ILE A 109 8.35 14.97 7.70
N ASN A 110 7.03 14.88 7.83
CA ASN A 110 6.26 15.31 8.99
C ASN A 110 5.80 14.08 9.79
N THR A 111 6.46 13.79 10.91
CA THR A 111 6.02 12.74 11.84
C THR A 111 4.99 13.31 12.79
N VAL A 112 3.76 12.79 12.74
CA VAL A 112 2.62 13.30 13.52
C VAL A 112 1.87 12.18 14.24
N GLU A 113 1.07 12.56 15.22
CA GLU A 113 0.15 11.64 15.90
C GLU A 113 -0.97 11.16 14.97
N TRP A 114 -1.53 9.98 15.27
CA TRP A 114 -2.54 9.31 14.45
C TRP A 114 -3.73 10.19 14.08
N GLY A 115 -4.26 10.98 15.02
CA GLY A 115 -5.40 11.85 14.76
C GLY A 115 -5.09 12.90 13.68
N THR A 116 -3.95 13.58 13.81
CA THR A 116 -3.47 14.57 12.83
C THR A 116 -3.16 13.91 11.48
N PHE A 117 -2.51 12.73 11.50
CA PHE A 117 -2.24 11.96 10.29
C PHE A 117 -3.53 11.62 9.54
N SER A 118 -4.49 11.02 10.24
CA SER A 118 -5.77 10.62 9.66
C SER A 118 -6.54 11.80 9.07
N GLU A 119 -6.61 12.94 9.79
CA GLU A 119 -7.27 14.15 9.29
C GLU A 119 -6.57 14.70 8.06
N THR A 120 -5.24 14.84 8.11
CA THR A 120 -4.45 15.42 7.00
C THR A 120 -4.58 14.58 5.73
N CYS A 121 -4.46 13.25 5.85
CA CYS A 121 -4.59 12.35 4.70
C CYS A 121 -6.02 12.32 4.16
N SER A 122 -7.04 12.15 5.02
CA SER A 122 -8.43 12.05 4.57
C SER A 122 -8.95 13.33 3.91
N THR A 123 -8.41 14.50 4.28
CA THR A 123 -8.78 15.78 3.67
C THR A 123 -7.97 16.12 2.42
N GLY A 124 -7.06 15.24 1.99
CA GLY A 124 -6.21 15.43 0.82
C GLY A 124 -5.21 16.60 0.97
N LYS A 125 -4.77 16.89 2.19
CA LYS A 125 -3.78 17.94 2.49
C LYS A 125 -2.33 17.43 2.44
N ALA A 126 -2.13 16.11 2.51
CA ALA A 126 -0.83 15.52 2.34
C ALA A 126 -0.53 15.38 0.84
N ASP A 127 0.67 15.82 0.41
CA ASP A 127 1.13 15.53 -0.95
C ASP A 127 1.50 14.05 -1.09
N VAL A 128 2.10 13.50 -0.02
CA VAL A 128 2.48 12.09 0.10
C VAL A 128 2.22 11.60 1.52
N PHE A 129 1.86 10.35 1.69
CA PHE A 129 1.77 9.72 3.01
C PHE A 129 2.15 8.24 2.93
N ALA A 130 2.65 7.68 4.03
CA ALA A 130 2.95 6.25 4.12
C ALA A 130 1.92 5.55 5.01
N MET A 131 1.29 4.51 4.47
CA MET A 131 0.28 3.73 5.15
C MET A 131 0.49 2.24 4.90
N ALA A 132 0.19 1.41 5.89
CA ALA A 132 0.03 -0.02 5.74
C ALA A 132 -1.43 -0.40 6.02
N TRP A 133 -1.98 -1.27 5.21
CA TRP A 133 -3.35 -1.75 5.35
C TRP A 133 -3.36 -3.25 5.59
N SER A 134 -4.19 -3.67 6.53
CA SER A 134 -4.60 -5.07 6.61
C SER A 134 -5.68 -5.31 5.56
N TRP A 135 -5.54 -6.35 4.76
CA TRP A 135 -6.56 -6.69 3.78
C TRP A 135 -7.31 -7.97 4.18
N TYR A 136 -8.48 -8.12 3.60
CA TYR A 136 -9.31 -9.30 3.73
C TYR A 136 -9.06 -10.24 2.54
N PRO A 137 -9.41 -11.55 2.64
CA PRO A 137 -9.27 -12.46 1.52
C PRO A 137 -10.02 -12.02 0.25
N ASP A 138 -11.11 -11.30 0.42
CA ASP A 138 -11.87 -10.72 -0.69
C ASP A 138 -11.26 -9.36 -1.08
N PRO A 139 -10.74 -9.21 -2.31
CA PRO A 139 -10.12 -7.97 -2.77
C PRO A 139 -11.03 -6.75 -2.74
N TYR A 140 -12.35 -6.94 -2.80
CA TYR A 140 -13.33 -5.85 -2.79
C TYR A 140 -13.11 -4.88 -1.65
N PHE A 141 -12.95 -5.40 -0.42
CA PHE A 141 -12.81 -4.54 0.75
C PHE A 141 -11.57 -3.63 0.69
N PHE A 142 -10.52 -4.07 0.04
CA PHE A 142 -9.33 -3.27 -0.15
C PHE A 142 -9.53 -2.26 -1.29
N PHE A 143 -9.95 -2.72 -2.45
CA PHE A 143 -10.14 -1.85 -3.62
C PHE A 143 -11.20 -0.78 -3.41
N ASP A 144 -12.35 -1.15 -2.83
CA ASP A 144 -13.42 -0.19 -2.53
C ASP A 144 -12.94 0.94 -1.61
N LYS A 145 -12.19 0.61 -0.56
CA LYS A 145 -11.71 1.62 0.39
C LYS A 145 -10.58 2.48 -0.14
N MET A 146 -9.71 1.92 -0.97
CA MET A 146 -8.50 2.59 -1.40
C MET A 146 -8.65 3.32 -2.73
N PHE A 147 -9.53 2.82 -3.62
CA PHE A 147 -9.56 3.27 -5.01
C PHE A 147 -10.95 3.66 -5.52
N ALA A 148 -12.05 3.35 -4.81
CA ALA A 148 -13.36 3.84 -5.24
C ALA A 148 -13.45 5.36 -5.09
N THR A 149 -14.00 6.04 -6.10
CA THR A 149 -14.25 7.50 -6.06
C THR A 149 -15.11 7.89 -4.86
N SER A 150 -16.07 7.05 -4.47
CA SER A 150 -16.94 7.25 -3.31
C SER A 150 -16.19 7.25 -1.97
N ALA A 151 -14.98 6.70 -1.92
CA ALA A 151 -14.14 6.65 -0.73
C ALA A 151 -13.26 7.91 -0.55
N ILE A 152 -13.25 8.85 -1.49
CA ILE A 152 -12.56 10.14 -1.36
C ILE A 152 -13.09 10.89 -0.14
N GLY A 153 -12.18 11.44 0.65
CA GLY A 153 -12.52 12.09 1.92
C GLY A 153 -12.46 11.16 3.12
N THR A 154 -12.07 9.89 2.90
CA THR A 154 -11.73 8.93 3.95
C THR A 154 -10.21 8.69 3.98
N LEU A 155 -9.71 8.13 5.07
CA LEU A 155 -8.30 7.77 5.18
C LEU A 155 -7.90 6.71 4.13
N GLY A 156 -8.81 5.84 3.73
CA GLY A 156 -8.57 4.81 2.72
C GLY A 156 -8.14 5.40 1.38
N ASN A 157 -8.95 6.28 0.82
CA ASN A 157 -8.65 6.99 -0.42
C ASN A 157 -8.12 8.42 -0.14
N GLY A 158 -7.11 8.52 0.73
CA GLY A 158 -6.44 9.78 1.04
C GLY A 158 -5.67 10.38 -0.15
N GLN A 159 -5.24 9.55 -1.09
CA GLN A 159 -4.64 9.96 -2.36
C GLN A 159 -5.64 10.60 -3.33
N CYS A 160 -6.93 10.60 -3.01
CA CYS A 160 -8.01 11.12 -3.85
C CYS A 160 -8.04 10.50 -5.26
N TYR A 161 -7.80 9.20 -5.35
CA TYR A 161 -7.88 8.44 -6.60
C TYR A 161 -9.33 8.40 -7.11
N SER A 162 -9.51 8.56 -8.41
CA SER A 162 -10.82 8.49 -9.07
C SER A 162 -10.63 8.01 -10.51
N ASN A 163 -11.34 6.93 -10.85
CA ASN A 163 -11.39 6.38 -12.20
C ASN A 163 -12.76 5.70 -12.39
N GLU A 164 -13.57 6.22 -13.31
CA GLU A 164 -14.93 5.74 -13.55
C GLU A 164 -14.99 4.27 -13.99
N GLU A 165 -13.99 3.80 -14.74
CA GLU A 165 -13.92 2.40 -15.16
C GLU A 165 -13.60 1.47 -13.98
N VAL A 166 -12.72 1.89 -13.08
CA VAL A 166 -12.46 1.16 -11.83
C VAL A 166 -13.72 1.12 -10.97
N ASP A 167 -14.43 2.24 -10.79
CA ASP A 167 -15.68 2.27 -10.03
C ASP A 167 -16.72 1.29 -10.60
N GLN A 168 -16.84 1.22 -11.94
CA GLN A 168 -17.76 0.28 -12.59
C GLN A 168 -17.33 -1.18 -12.37
N LEU A 169 -16.03 -1.49 -12.50
CA LEU A 169 -15.51 -2.83 -12.23
C LEU A 169 -15.77 -3.27 -10.79
N LEU A 170 -15.60 -2.36 -9.82
CA LEU A 170 -15.90 -2.66 -8.41
C LEU A 170 -17.39 -2.91 -8.19
N ALA A 171 -18.27 -2.16 -8.84
CA ALA A 171 -19.71 -2.39 -8.78
C ALA A 171 -20.10 -3.73 -9.41
N ASP A 172 -19.51 -4.09 -10.55
CA ASP A 172 -19.75 -5.38 -11.22
C ASP A 172 -19.25 -6.55 -10.37
N ALA A 173 -18.07 -6.42 -9.74
CA ALA A 173 -17.52 -7.43 -8.85
C ALA A 173 -18.39 -7.67 -7.60
N LEU A 174 -19.11 -6.65 -7.13
CA LEU A 174 -19.95 -6.75 -5.95
C LEU A 174 -21.18 -7.65 -6.18
N VAL A 175 -21.69 -7.68 -7.41
CA VAL A 175 -22.89 -8.47 -7.79
C VAL A 175 -22.56 -9.80 -8.44
N GLU A 176 -21.32 -10.03 -8.89
CA GLU A 176 -20.89 -11.31 -9.46
C GLU A 176 -20.73 -12.35 -8.35
N THR A 177 -21.35 -13.50 -8.51
CA THR A 177 -21.35 -14.61 -7.54
C THR A 177 -20.35 -15.70 -7.87
N ASP A 178 -19.88 -15.76 -9.11
CA ASP A 178 -18.87 -16.69 -9.55
C ASP A 178 -17.47 -16.14 -9.21
N GLN A 179 -16.74 -16.85 -8.38
CA GLN A 179 -15.43 -16.39 -7.89
C GLN A 179 -14.39 -16.22 -9.00
N GLU A 180 -14.41 -17.09 -10.03
CA GLU A 180 -13.44 -17.00 -11.13
C GLU A 180 -13.71 -15.75 -11.97
N LYS A 181 -14.98 -15.46 -12.25
CA LYS A 181 -15.35 -14.23 -12.97
C LYS A 181 -15.07 -12.98 -12.15
N ARG A 182 -15.31 -13.02 -10.84
CA ARG A 182 -14.94 -11.91 -9.95
C ARG A 182 -13.43 -11.68 -9.95
N ALA A 183 -12.62 -12.74 -9.95
CA ALA A 183 -11.17 -12.64 -10.03
C ALA A 183 -10.73 -11.92 -11.31
N GLU A 184 -11.32 -12.25 -12.46
CA GLU A 184 -11.03 -11.57 -13.72
C GLU A 184 -11.44 -10.08 -13.73
N ILE A 185 -12.51 -9.72 -13.02
CA ILE A 185 -12.89 -8.32 -12.84
C ILE A 185 -11.83 -7.59 -12.01
N TYR A 186 -11.38 -8.18 -10.90
CA TYR A 186 -10.34 -7.57 -10.06
C TYR A 186 -8.98 -7.46 -10.74
N LYS A 187 -8.60 -8.41 -11.57
CA LYS A 187 -7.38 -8.31 -12.39
C LYS A 187 -7.42 -7.11 -13.33
N LYS A 188 -8.58 -6.85 -13.95
CA LYS A 188 -8.76 -5.66 -14.80
C LYS A 188 -8.67 -4.38 -13.97
N ALA A 189 -9.32 -4.34 -12.80
CA ALA A 189 -9.23 -3.20 -11.90
C ALA A 189 -7.79 -2.98 -11.41
N LEU A 190 -7.07 -4.06 -11.06
CA LEU A 190 -5.67 -4.01 -10.66
C LEU A 190 -4.80 -3.38 -11.75
N LYS A 191 -4.98 -3.81 -13.01
CA LYS A 191 -4.23 -3.24 -14.13
C LYS A 191 -4.50 -1.74 -14.29
N LEU A 192 -5.75 -1.31 -14.34
CA LEU A 192 -6.09 0.11 -14.48
C LEU A 192 -5.54 0.96 -13.32
N ILE A 193 -5.62 0.45 -12.10
CA ILE A 193 -5.07 1.13 -10.91
C ILE A 193 -3.55 1.24 -11.04
N THR A 194 -2.88 0.20 -11.51
CA THR A 194 -1.41 0.22 -11.70
C THR A 194 -1.02 1.20 -12.80
N ASP A 195 -1.72 1.21 -13.93
CA ASP A 195 -1.47 2.13 -15.06
C ASP A 195 -1.67 3.62 -14.67
N ASP A 196 -2.47 3.90 -13.65
CA ASP A 196 -2.72 5.27 -13.15
C ASP A 196 -1.67 5.77 -12.15
N ASP A 197 -0.71 4.94 -11.73
CA ASP A 197 0.38 5.28 -10.82
C ASP A 197 -0.08 5.99 -9.52
N PRO A 198 -1.02 5.41 -8.73
CA PRO A 198 -1.57 6.10 -7.57
C PRO A 198 -0.61 6.12 -6.37
N GLY A 199 0.48 5.34 -6.41
CA GLY A 199 1.43 5.26 -5.31
C GLY A 199 2.48 4.17 -5.47
N ILE A 200 3.42 4.13 -4.52
CA ILE A 200 4.50 3.15 -4.45
C ILE A 200 4.10 2.03 -3.48
N PHE A 201 3.89 0.84 -4.01
CA PHE A 201 3.54 -0.37 -3.24
C PHE A 201 4.78 -1.24 -3.08
N TYR A 202 5.60 -1.00 -2.08
CA TYR A 202 6.96 -1.53 -1.99
C TYR A 202 7.09 -2.81 -1.15
N GLY A 203 6.06 -3.22 -0.44
CA GLY A 203 6.20 -4.43 0.36
C GLY A 203 5.00 -4.80 1.23
N ASN A 204 4.97 -6.07 1.59
CA ASN A 204 3.99 -6.67 2.48
C ASN A 204 4.66 -7.04 3.80
N PRO A 205 4.36 -6.34 4.90
CA PRO A 205 4.88 -6.71 6.21
C PRO A 205 4.41 -8.11 6.64
N MET A 206 5.31 -8.90 7.20
CA MET A 206 4.97 -10.18 7.82
C MET A 206 4.56 -9.99 9.27
N GLU A 207 3.52 -10.67 9.69
CA GLU A 207 3.13 -10.71 11.10
C GLU A 207 3.95 -11.77 11.84
N CYS A 208 4.69 -11.35 12.85
CA CYS A 208 5.48 -12.23 13.71
C CYS A 208 4.75 -12.47 15.04
N LEU A 209 4.36 -13.70 15.31
CA LEU A 209 3.68 -14.10 16.53
C LEU A 209 4.62 -14.86 17.46
N GLY A 210 4.84 -14.32 18.65
CA GLY A 210 5.51 -15.03 19.73
C GLY A 210 4.55 -15.99 20.44
N ILE A 211 4.78 -17.30 20.32
CA ILE A 211 3.90 -18.31 20.94
C ILE A 211 4.60 -19.00 22.08
N SER A 212 3.96 -19.05 23.26
CA SER A 212 4.47 -19.80 24.39
C SER A 212 4.54 -21.30 24.07
N PRO A 213 5.62 -22.03 24.48
CA PRO A 213 5.70 -23.49 24.31
C PRO A 213 4.56 -24.27 25.00
N LYS A 214 3.82 -23.64 25.90
CA LYS A 214 2.66 -24.24 26.57
C LYS A 214 1.40 -24.22 25.72
N VAL A 215 1.40 -23.48 24.60
CA VAL A 215 0.28 -23.44 23.65
C VAL A 215 0.47 -24.59 22.68
N GLN A 216 -0.49 -25.54 22.67
CA GLN A 216 -0.50 -26.67 21.72
C GLN A 216 -1.56 -26.42 20.65
N ASP A 217 -1.35 -27.00 19.47
CA ASP A 217 -2.29 -26.94 18.35
C ASP A 217 -2.62 -25.50 17.88
N PHE A 218 -1.65 -24.57 17.97
CA PHE A 218 -1.80 -23.23 17.42
C PHE A 218 -1.79 -23.29 15.90
N ILE A 219 -2.87 -22.84 15.30
CA ILE A 219 -2.98 -22.67 13.83
C ILE A 219 -3.14 -21.18 13.57
N SER A 220 -2.15 -20.56 12.93
CA SER A 220 -2.30 -19.23 12.37
C SER A 220 -3.08 -19.35 11.07
N VAL A 221 -4.26 -18.73 11.02
CA VAL A 221 -5.02 -18.62 9.77
C VAL A 221 -4.64 -17.28 9.16
N GLN A 222 -4.02 -17.30 8.00
CA GLN A 222 -3.62 -16.09 7.24
C GLN A 222 -4.84 -15.32 6.69
N THR A 223 -5.80 -15.02 7.52
CA THR A 223 -6.99 -14.31 7.10
C THR A 223 -7.43 -13.36 8.19
N VAL A 224 -6.80 -12.21 8.25
CA VAL A 224 -7.09 -11.11 9.18
C VAL A 224 -6.32 -11.21 10.51
N PRO A 225 -5.64 -10.15 10.95
CA PRO A 225 -4.90 -10.10 12.21
C PRO A 225 -5.74 -10.32 13.48
N SER A 226 -7.06 -10.42 13.38
CA SER A 226 -7.97 -10.52 14.53
C SER A 226 -8.64 -11.88 14.74
N SER A 227 -8.45 -12.88 13.86
CA SER A 227 -9.06 -14.20 14.04
C SER A 227 -8.04 -15.28 14.34
N CYS A 228 -7.36 -15.17 15.47
CA CYS A 228 -6.62 -16.28 16.05
C CYS A 228 -7.64 -17.29 16.61
N SER A 229 -7.88 -18.38 15.89
CA SER A 229 -8.71 -19.49 16.38
C SER A 229 -7.89 -20.35 17.34
N LEU A 230 -7.93 -20.02 18.61
CA LEU A 230 -7.45 -20.89 19.68
C LEU A 230 -8.42 -22.07 19.82
N LYS A 231 -8.12 -23.23 19.23
CA LYS A 231 -8.70 -24.49 19.66
C LYS A 231 -8.05 -24.88 20.99
N LYS A 232 -8.60 -24.40 22.07
CA LYS A 232 -8.20 -24.80 23.42
C LYS A 232 -8.67 -26.22 23.64
N LYS A 233 -7.79 -27.21 23.62
CA LYS A 233 -8.05 -28.50 24.24
C LYS A 233 -7.96 -28.27 25.74
N MET A 234 -9.10 -27.97 26.37
CA MET A 234 -9.20 -27.93 27.83
C MET A 234 -9.20 -29.35 28.38
N SER A 235 -8.04 -29.95 28.50
CA SER A 235 -7.86 -31.13 29.33
C SER A 235 -6.76 -30.81 30.34
N GLY A 236 -7.14 -30.53 31.59
CA GLY A 236 -6.25 -30.59 32.75
C GLY A 236 -5.90 -29.28 33.43
N TRP A 237 -6.89 -28.47 33.81
CA TRP A 237 -6.68 -27.35 34.74
C TRP A 237 -7.61 -27.39 35.96
N PHE A 238 -7.97 -28.55 36.43
CA PHE A 238 -8.46 -28.77 37.79
C PHE A 238 -7.95 -30.12 38.28
N SER A 239 -6.72 -30.21 38.74
CA SER A 239 -6.38 -31.10 39.82
C SER A 239 -6.28 -30.26 41.07
N SER A 240 -7.33 -30.25 41.83
CA SER A 240 -7.30 -29.98 43.23
C SER A 240 -6.41 -31.03 43.89
N ASP A 241 -5.25 -30.62 44.41
CA ASP A 241 -4.58 -31.34 45.47
C ASP A 241 -4.40 -30.41 46.65
N ASN A 242 -4.88 -30.88 47.78
CA ASN A 242 -4.92 -30.37 49.14
C ASN A 242 -3.65 -29.68 49.62
#